data_d9a995f0df2c318c2761c47d96c24653
#
_entry.id   d9a995f0df2c318c2761c47d96c24653
#
_cell.length_a   1.000
_cell.length_b   1.000
_cell.length_c   1.000
_cell.angle_alpha   90.00
_cell.angle_beta   90.00
_cell.angle_gamma   90.00
#
_symmetry.space_group_name_H-M   'P 1'
#
loop_
_entity.id
_entity.type
_entity.pdbx_description
1 polymer ?
#
loop_
_entity_poly.entity_id
_entity_poly.type
_entity_poly.pdbx_seq_one_letter_code
_entity_poly.pdbx_strand_id
1 'polypeptide(L)'
;TALVIIGGIKRIANVSQVVVPFMAVLYVVFAVLLLLCNVTKIPDAIVQIVQGAFGYGDGIQGIRAVAGGVLGAMMAAMQNGVARGIFSNEAGLGSAPIAAAAAKTKDTVRQGLVSMTGTFIDTIIVCTLTGLSIVMMGSYKVVGLEGVQVTTHAFQNGLSFLPAEVSSFILMVCLVFFAFTTILGW
;
A
#
# COMPACT_ATOMS: atom_id res chain seq x y z
N THR A 1 21.05 1.11 -6.73
CA THR A 1 21.05 1.64 -5.35
C THR A 1 22.42 2.19 -4.97
N ALA A 2 23.52 1.39 -5.00
CA ALA A 2 24.86 1.81 -4.57
C ALA A 2 25.35 3.09 -5.27
N LEU A 3 25.21 3.21 -6.59
CA LEU A 3 25.61 4.40 -7.36
C LEU A 3 24.85 5.69 -6.96
N VAL A 4 23.64 5.56 -6.42
CA VAL A 4 22.85 6.71 -5.95
C VAL A 4 23.30 7.10 -4.54
N ILE A 5 23.51 6.11 -3.67
CA ILE A 5 23.91 6.32 -2.25
C ILE A 5 25.29 6.98 -2.18
N ILE A 6 26.25 6.59 -3.02
CA ILE A 6 27.60 7.21 -3.08
C ILE A 6 27.53 8.71 -3.37
N GLY A 7 26.48 9.18 -4.06
CA GLY A 7 26.26 10.61 -4.32
C GLY A 7 25.69 11.42 -3.16
N GLY A 8 25.42 10.80 -2.01
CA GLY A 8 24.90 11.44 -0.80
C GLY A 8 23.44 11.89 -0.90
N ILE A 9 22.95 12.50 0.17
CA ILE A 9 21.54 12.90 0.36
C ILE A 9 20.98 13.73 -0.80
N LYS A 10 21.76 14.63 -1.38
CA LYS A 10 21.30 15.46 -2.51
C LYS A 10 20.98 14.64 -3.76
N ARG A 11 21.79 13.61 -4.04
CA ARG A 11 21.56 12.75 -5.20
C ARG A 11 20.38 11.80 -4.97
N ILE A 12 20.25 11.29 -3.75
CA ILE A 12 19.09 10.49 -3.33
C ILE A 12 17.81 11.31 -3.51
N ALA A 13 17.77 12.55 -3.00
CA ALA A 13 16.62 13.43 -3.11
C ALA A 13 16.24 13.72 -4.59
N ASN A 14 17.23 14.00 -5.45
CA ASN A 14 16.97 14.27 -6.87
C ASN A 14 16.40 13.07 -7.62
N VAL A 15 16.88 11.86 -7.32
CA VAL A 15 16.35 10.63 -7.94
C VAL A 15 14.95 10.34 -7.41
N SER A 16 14.74 10.42 -6.11
CA SER A 16 13.43 10.18 -5.48
C SER A 16 12.37 11.18 -5.95
N GLN A 17 12.74 12.44 -6.16
CA GLN A 17 11.83 13.48 -6.64
C GLN A 17 11.18 13.13 -8.00
N VAL A 18 11.85 12.38 -8.85
CA VAL A 18 11.32 11.95 -10.16
C VAL A 18 10.66 10.60 -10.08
N VAL A 19 11.30 9.65 -9.40
CA VAL A 19 10.85 8.25 -9.34
C VAL A 19 9.56 8.11 -8.54
N VAL A 20 9.47 8.76 -7.36
CA VAL A 20 8.30 8.62 -6.47
C VAL A 20 7.00 9.08 -7.11
N PRO A 21 6.88 10.29 -7.69
CA PRO A 21 5.64 10.70 -8.34
C PRO A 21 5.29 9.80 -9.53
N PHE A 22 6.28 9.40 -10.32
CA PHE A 22 6.07 8.54 -11.48
C PHE A 22 5.48 7.18 -11.08
N MET A 23 6.07 6.51 -10.09
CA MET A 23 5.57 5.21 -9.63
C MET A 23 4.19 5.33 -8.98
N ALA A 24 3.96 6.39 -8.17
CA ALA A 24 2.68 6.61 -7.49
C ALA A 24 1.55 6.84 -8.51
N VAL A 25 1.77 7.70 -9.50
CA VAL A 25 0.79 7.96 -10.56
C VAL A 25 0.53 6.69 -11.38
N LEU A 26 1.57 5.96 -11.78
CA LEU A 26 1.43 4.73 -12.54
C LEU A 26 0.61 3.70 -11.76
N TYR A 27 0.91 3.50 -10.48
CA TYR A 27 0.19 2.58 -9.63
C TYR A 27 -1.27 2.98 -9.42
N VAL A 28 -1.53 4.26 -9.10
CA VAL A 28 -2.88 4.78 -8.88
C VAL A 28 -3.73 4.66 -10.15
N VAL A 29 -3.19 5.02 -11.31
CA VAL A 29 -3.90 4.87 -12.60
C VAL A 29 -4.25 3.40 -12.83
N PHE A 30 -3.32 2.49 -12.60
CA PHE A 30 -3.54 1.06 -12.80
C PHE A 30 -4.57 0.47 -11.82
N ALA A 31 -4.52 0.88 -10.55
CA ALA A 31 -5.52 0.50 -9.55
C ALA A 31 -6.91 1.08 -9.84
N VAL A 32 -6.99 2.35 -10.26
CA VAL A 32 -8.26 2.97 -10.64
C VAL A 32 -8.87 2.29 -11.85
N LEU A 33 -8.07 1.93 -12.86
CA LEU A 33 -8.56 1.15 -14.01
C LEU A 33 -9.16 -0.19 -13.58
N LEU A 34 -8.52 -0.90 -12.66
CA LEU A 34 -9.06 -2.14 -12.09
C LEU A 34 -10.42 -1.91 -11.43
N LEU A 35 -10.55 -0.85 -10.62
CA LEU A 35 -11.80 -0.50 -9.96
C LEU A 35 -12.90 -0.14 -10.97
N LEU A 36 -12.59 0.64 -11.99
CA LEU A 36 -13.53 1.02 -13.04
C LEU A 36 -14.02 -0.19 -13.84
N CYS A 37 -13.14 -1.14 -14.14
CA CYS A 37 -13.52 -2.39 -14.81
C CYS A 37 -14.44 -3.28 -13.96
N ASN A 38 -14.40 -3.11 -12.64
CA ASN A 38 -15.17 -3.94 -11.71
C ASN A 38 -16.08 -3.10 -10.79
N VAL A 39 -16.61 -1.99 -11.29
CA VAL A 39 -17.39 -1.04 -10.48
C VAL A 39 -18.59 -1.69 -9.78
N THR A 40 -19.18 -2.71 -10.37
CA THR A 40 -20.32 -3.45 -9.80
C THR A 40 -19.96 -4.22 -8.53
N LYS A 41 -18.70 -4.58 -8.34
CA LYS A 41 -18.23 -5.32 -7.15
C LYS A 41 -17.81 -4.40 -6.00
N ILE A 42 -17.74 -3.07 -6.22
CA ILE A 42 -17.31 -2.11 -5.20
C ILE A 42 -18.24 -2.11 -3.98
N PRO A 43 -19.59 -2.04 -4.13
CA PRO A 43 -20.48 -2.06 -2.97
C PRO A 43 -20.32 -3.32 -2.12
N ASP A 44 -20.23 -4.49 -2.77
CA ASP A 44 -20.05 -5.77 -2.08
C ASP A 44 -18.72 -5.83 -1.32
N ALA A 45 -17.66 -5.30 -1.91
CA ALA A 45 -16.34 -5.23 -1.28
C ALA A 45 -16.37 -4.35 -0.03
N ILE A 46 -17.02 -3.18 -0.09
CA ILE A 46 -17.19 -2.29 1.06
C ILE A 46 -17.97 -2.98 2.18
N VAL A 47 -19.07 -3.65 1.84
CA VAL A 47 -19.87 -4.43 2.81
C VAL A 47 -19.00 -5.52 3.45
N GLN A 48 -18.21 -6.26 2.67
CA GLN A 48 -17.30 -7.28 3.21
C GLN A 48 -16.24 -6.70 4.14
N ILE A 49 -15.67 -5.54 3.80
CA ILE A 49 -14.69 -4.84 4.68
C ILE A 49 -15.35 -4.47 6.01
N VAL A 50 -16.53 -3.86 5.98
CA VAL A 50 -17.25 -3.46 7.19
C VAL A 50 -17.65 -4.67 8.02
N GLN A 51 -18.23 -5.70 7.39
CA GLN A 51 -18.58 -6.94 8.07
C GLN A 51 -17.35 -7.64 8.67
N GLY A 52 -16.24 -7.66 7.93
CA GLY A 52 -14.98 -8.19 8.41
C GLY A 52 -14.43 -7.45 9.64
N ALA A 53 -14.53 -6.12 9.66
CA ALA A 53 -14.10 -5.30 10.79
C ALA A 53 -14.90 -5.61 12.08
N PHE A 54 -16.18 -5.92 11.95
CA PHE A 54 -17.02 -6.34 13.10
C PHE A 54 -17.08 -7.85 13.33
N GLY A 55 -16.28 -8.62 12.62
CA GLY A 55 -16.17 -10.07 12.82
C GLY A 55 -17.34 -10.90 12.27
N TYR A 56 -18.10 -10.38 11.31
CA TYR A 56 -19.22 -11.08 10.67
C TYR A 56 -18.89 -11.73 9.33
N GLY A 57 -17.66 -11.56 8.80
CA GLY A 57 -17.26 -12.08 7.49
C GLY A 57 -16.68 -13.48 7.50
N ASP A 58 -16.83 -14.21 6.39
CA ASP A 58 -16.34 -15.60 6.23
C ASP A 58 -14.82 -15.74 6.35
N GLY A 59 -14.07 -14.69 5.99
CA GLY A 59 -12.60 -14.68 6.04
C GLY A 59 -12.00 -14.67 7.45
N ILE A 60 -12.81 -14.43 8.47
CA ILE A 60 -12.35 -14.29 9.86
C ILE A 60 -12.65 -15.55 10.69
N GLN A 61 -13.37 -16.53 10.15
CA GLN A 61 -13.74 -17.72 10.89
C GLN A 61 -12.52 -18.48 11.48
N GLY A 62 -11.43 -18.58 10.73
CA GLY A 62 -10.19 -19.17 11.22
C GLY A 62 -9.58 -18.39 12.39
N ILE A 63 -9.56 -17.06 12.29
CA ILE A 63 -9.03 -16.18 13.35
C ILE A 63 -9.96 -16.20 14.57
N ARG A 64 -11.27 -16.25 14.38
CA ARG A 64 -12.26 -16.37 15.47
C ARG A 64 -12.11 -17.67 16.25
N ALA A 65 -11.83 -18.77 15.57
CA ALA A 65 -11.63 -20.06 16.20
C ALA A 65 -10.35 -20.11 17.04
N VAL A 66 -9.29 -19.43 16.59
CA VAL A 66 -7.97 -19.47 17.25
C VAL A 66 -7.82 -18.37 18.31
N ALA A 67 -8.42 -17.20 18.11
CA ALA A 67 -8.15 -15.99 18.91
C ALA A 67 -9.32 -15.54 19.81
N GLY A 68 -10.23 -16.43 20.19
CA GLY A 68 -11.28 -16.11 21.17
C GLY A 68 -12.48 -15.33 20.64
N GLY A 69 -12.86 -15.55 19.38
CA GLY A 69 -14.10 -15.00 18.80
C GLY A 69 -13.94 -13.62 18.18
N VAL A 70 -15.03 -12.82 18.15
CA VAL A 70 -15.08 -11.50 17.49
C VAL A 70 -14.04 -10.53 18.06
N LEU A 71 -13.89 -10.48 19.37
CA LEU A 71 -12.92 -9.60 20.04
C LEU A 71 -11.48 -9.96 19.66
N GLY A 72 -11.14 -11.24 19.63
CA GLY A 72 -9.82 -11.70 19.22
C GLY A 72 -9.51 -11.36 17.76
N ALA A 73 -10.50 -11.53 16.87
CA ALA A 73 -10.36 -11.14 15.47
C ALA A 73 -10.13 -9.62 15.30
N MET A 74 -10.89 -8.80 16.03
CA MET A 74 -10.72 -7.34 16.01
C MET A 74 -9.35 -6.94 16.56
N MET A 75 -8.91 -7.52 17.66
CA MET A 75 -7.58 -7.23 18.23
C MET A 75 -6.45 -7.63 17.28
N ALA A 76 -6.52 -8.80 16.67
CA ALA A 76 -5.53 -9.26 15.70
C ALA A 76 -5.50 -8.35 14.44
N ALA A 77 -6.65 -7.95 13.92
CA ALA A 77 -6.75 -7.02 12.79
C ALA A 77 -6.17 -5.64 13.14
N MET A 78 -6.50 -5.13 14.33
CA MET A 78 -5.97 -3.85 14.83
C MET A 78 -4.45 -3.93 15.03
N GLN A 79 -3.94 -4.98 15.64
CA GLN A 79 -2.51 -5.14 15.88
C GLN A 79 -1.72 -5.20 14.58
N ASN A 80 -2.17 -5.99 13.60
CA ASN A 80 -1.53 -6.07 12.29
C ASN A 80 -1.66 -4.76 11.51
N GLY A 81 -2.82 -4.11 11.55
CA GLY A 81 -3.06 -2.83 10.88
C GLY A 81 -2.17 -1.72 11.45
N VAL A 82 -2.09 -1.59 12.76
CA VAL A 82 -1.21 -0.60 13.43
C VAL A 82 0.25 -0.86 13.10
N ALA A 83 0.71 -2.11 13.19
CA ALA A 83 2.08 -2.45 12.86
C ALA A 83 2.43 -2.07 11.42
N ARG A 84 1.57 -2.41 10.46
CA ARG A 84 1.78 -2.07 9.05
C ARG A 84 1.73 -0.56 8.80
N GLY A 85 0.80 0.17 9.43
CA GLY A 85 0.69 1.62 9.31
C GLY A 85 1.93 2.36 9.86
N ILE A 86 2.49 1.89 10.97
CA ILE A 86 3.72 2.45 11.54
C ILE A 86 4.89 2.28 10.55
N PHE A 87 5.05 1.10 9.97
CA PHE A 87 6.12 0.85 9.00
C PHE A 87 5.93 1.64 7.70
N SER A 88 4.71 1.68 7.16
CA SER A 88 4.41 2.36 5.89
C SER A 88 4.65 3.88 5.98
N ASN A 89 4.26 4.49 7.09
CA ASN A 89 4.37 5.94 7.29
C ASN A 89 5.65 6.35 8.03
N GLU A 90 6.55 5.40 8.33
CA GLU A 90 7.78 5.62 9.10
C GLU A 90 7.53 6.30 10.47
N ALA A 91 6.32 6.10 11.04
CA ALA A 91 5.87 6.75 12.26
C ALA A 91 6.67 6.26 13.47
N GLY A 92 7.45 7.16 14.06
CA GLY A 92 8.27 6.84 15.22
C GLY A 92 9.60 6.11 14.94
N LEU A 93 9.91 5.79 13.68
CA LEU A 93 11.16 5.12 13.29
C LEU A 93 12.34 6.09 13.17
N GLY A 94 12.07 7.40 13.03
CA GLY A 94 13.10 8.44 12.98
C GLY A 94 13.64 8.75 11.59
N SER A 95 13.39 7.95 10.57
CA SER A 95 13.85 8.16 9.19
C SER A 95 13.22 9.38 8.53
N ALA A 96 11.93 9.61 8.70
CA ALA A 96 11.22 10.77 8.16
C ALA A 96 11.79 12.12 8.66
N PRO A 97 12.09 12.32 9.96
CA PRO A 97 12.77 13.53 10.43
C PRO A 97 14.17 13.73 9.84
N ILE A 98 14.94 12.66 9.61
CA ILE A 98 16.27 12.75 8.99
C ILE A 98 16.14 13.26 7.54
N ALA A 99 15.21 12.73 6.77
CA ALA A 99 14.93 13.21 5.42
C ALA A 99 14.43 14.67 5.42
N ALA A 100 13.56 15.03 6.36
CA ALA A 100 13.05 16.39 6.53
C ALA A 100 14.15 17.40 6.90
N ALA A 101 15.20 16.99 7.59
CA ALA A 101 16.34 17.86 7.92
C ALA A 101 17.09 18.37 6.68
N ALA A 102 17.02 17.66 5.56
CA ALA A 102 17.62 18.10 4.29
C ALA A 102 16.74 19.12 3.52
N ALA A 103 15.54 19.43 4.00
CA ALA A 103 14.62 20.34 3.33
C ALA A 103 15.14 21.78 3.34
N LYS A 104 14.97 22.46 2.19
CA LYS A 104 15.38 23.85 2.00
C LYS A 104 14.27 24.83 2.45
N THR A 105 13.75 24.68 3.64
CA THR A 105 12.74 25.57 4.21
C THR A 105 13.15 26.05 5.59
N LYS A 106 12.78 27.29 5.93
CA LYS A 106 12.94 27.86 7.28
C LYS A 106 11.65 27.80 8.09
N ASP A 107 10.55 27.39 7.45
CA ASP A 107 9.23 27.34 8.05
C ASP A 107 8.88 25.88 8.38
N THR A 108 8.80 25.60 9.67
CA THR A 108 8.46 24.27 10.20
C THR A 108 7.04 23.85 9.90
N VAL A 109 6.08 24.80 9.87
CA VAL A 109 4.67 24.52 9.53
C VAL A 109 4.56 24.06 8.09
N ARG A 110 5.23 24.75 7.18
CA ARG A 110 5.26 24.39 5.77
C ARG A 110 5.83 22.98 5.55
N GLN A 111 6.92 22.66 6.25
CA GLN A 111 7.51 21.32 6.17
C GLN A 111 6.55 20.25 6.73
N GLY A 112 5.86 20.53 7.83
CA GLY A 112 4.86 19.63 8.40
C GLY A 112 3.71 19.35 7.44
N LEU A 113 3.18 20.36 6.76
CA LEU A 113 2.12 20.21 5.75
C LEU A 113 2.55 19.35 4.56
N VAL A 114 3.78 19.53 4.08
CA VAL A 114 4.34 18.71 3.00
C VAL A 114 4.48 17.25 3.43
N SER A 115 5.00 17.01 4.63
CA SER A 115 5.14 15.64 5.16
C SER A 115 3.79 14.95 5.35
N MET A 116 2.78 15.67 5.80
CA MET A 116 1.40 15.18 5.94
C MET A 116 0.82 14.73 4.60
N THR A 117 1.13 15.44 3.51
CA THR A 117 0.66 15.09 2.16
C THR A 117 1.14 13.71 1.74
N GLY A 118 2.38 13.37 2.03
CA GLY A 118 2.94 12.04 1.74
C GLY A 118 2.18 10.93 2.46
N THR A 119 1.95 11.08 3.76
CA THR A 119 1.18 10.14 4.57
C THR A 119 -0.27 10.00 4.08
N PHE A 120 -0.90 11.11 3.68
CA PHE A 120 -2.25 11.09 3.12
C PHE A 120 -2.32 10.27 1.81
N ILE A 121 -1.39 10.51 0.88
CA ILE A 121 -1.35 9.79 -0.39
C ILE A 121 -1.11 8.30 -0.16
N ASP A 122 -0.15 7.93 0.66
CA ASP A 122 0.17 6.54 0.94
C ASP A 122 -1.00 5.82 1.62
N THR A 123 -1.50 6.34 2.72
CA THR A 123 -2.48 5.66 3.56
C THR A 123 -3.89 5.76 2.99
N ILE A 124 -4.33 6.95 2.59
CA ILE A 124 -5.72 7.13 2.15
C ILE A 124 -5.90 6.72 0.68
N ILE A 125 -4.97 7.05 -0.19
CA ILE A 125 -5.13 6.73 -1.62
C ILE A 125 -4.59 5.32 -1.92
N VAL A 126 -3.30 5.10 -1.76
CA VAL A 126 -2.64 3.85 -2.21
C VAL A 126 -3.14 2.63 -1.43
N CYS A 127 -3.16 2.69 -0.10
CA CYS A 127 -3.61 1.56 0.72
C CYS A 127 -5.10 1.26 0.52
N THR A 128 -5.96 2.27 0.37
CA THR A 128 -7.39 2.06 0.12
C THR A 128 -7.63 1.41 -1.24
N LEU A 129 -6.98 1.91 -2.29
CA LEU A 129 -7.08 1.32 -3.63
C LEU A 129 -6.59 -0.13 -3.65
N THR A 130 -5.47 -0.41 -2.99
CA THR A 130 -4.90 -1.77 -2.91
C THR A 130 -5.83 -2.71 -2.13
N GLY A 131 -6.26 -2.30 -0.94
CA GLY A 131 -7.15 -3.10 -0.09
C GLY A 131 -8.48 -3.40 -0.76
N LEU A 132 -9.07 -2.38 -1.39
CA LEU A 132 -10.33 -2.55 -2.13
C LEU A 132 -10.16 -3.50 -3.32
N SER A 133 -9.06 -3.39 -4.08
CA SER A 133 -8.74 -4.30 -5.18
C SER A 133 -8.61 -5.76 -4.71
N ILE A 134 -7.93 -6.00 -3.60
CA ILE A 134 -7.74 -7.34 -3.03
C ILE A 134 -9.08 -7.94 -2.58
N VAL A 135 -9.92 -7.15 -1.90
CA VAL A 135 -11.22 -7.62 -1.41
C VAL A 135 -12.19 -7.88 -2.56
N MET A 136 -12.26 -6.98 -3.55
CA MET A 136 -13.12 -7.14 -4.73
C MET A 136 -12.83 -8.42 -5.52
N MET A 137 -11.54 -8.77 -5.63
CA MET A 137 -11.10 -9.97 -6.36
C MET A 137 -11.10 -11.23 -5.48
N GLY A 138 -11.38 -11.10 -4.18
CA GLY A 138 -11.35 -12.22 -3.24
C GLY A 138 -9.97 -12.86 -3.07
N SER A 139 -8.91 -12.16 -3.44
CA SER A 139 -7.54 -12.69 -3.46
C SER A 139 -7.04 -13.09 -2.07
N TYR A 140 -7.57 -12.48 -1.03
CA TYR A 140 -7.26 -12.83 0.37
C TYR A 140 -7.79 -14.22 0.79
N LYS A 141 -8.74 -14.81 0.04
CA LYS A 141 -9.32 -16.15 0.30
C LYS A 141 -8.48 -17.27 -0.31
N VAL A 142 -7.55 -16.95 -1.19
CA VAL A 142 -6.74 -17.95 -1.88
C VAL A 142 -5.63 -18.44 -0.96
N VAL A 143 -5.67 -19.71 -0.61
CA VAL A 143 -4.68 -20.33 0.27
C VAL A 143 -3.34 -20.44 -0.44
N GLY A 144 -2.26 -20.08 0.27
CA GLY A 144 -0.89 -20.16 -0.25
C GLY A 144 -0.37 -18.90 -0.92
N LEU A 145 -1.18 -17.82 -1.02
CA LEU A 145 -0.70 -16.51 -1.47
C LEU A 145 -0.28 -15.66 -0.27
N GLU A 146 0.92 -15.10 -0.33
CA GLU A 146 1.45 -14.23 0.72
C GLU A 146 1.97 -12.90 0.17
N GLY A 147 1.82 -11.84 0.94
CA GLY A 147 2.38 -10.52 0.64
C GLY A 147 2.02 -10.01 -0.75
N VAL A 148 3.03 -9.81 -1.57
CA VAL A 148 2.92 -9.29 -2.95
C VAL A 148 2.07 -10.18 -3.86
N GLN A 149 2.09 -11.51 -3.66
CA GLN A 149 1.35 -12.45 -4.49
C GLN A 149 -0.16 -12.22 -4.43
N VAL A 150 -0.68 -11.82 -3.26
CA VAL A 150 -2.11 -11.48 -3.08
C VAL A 150 -2.50 -10.29 -3.96
N THR A 151 -1.66 -9.26 -3.99
CA THR A 151 -1.89 -8.07 -4.81
C THR A 151 -1.76 -8.42 -6.30
N THR A 152 -0.74 -9.20 -6.68
CA THR A 152 -0.54 -9.63 -8.07
C THR A 152 -1.74 -10.42 -8.58
N HIS A 153 -2.25 -11.36 -7.78
CA HIS A 153 -3.44 -12.14 -8.10
C HIS A 153 -4.69 -11.25 -8.28
N ALA A 154 -4.85 -10.21 -7.43
CA ALA A 154 -5.94 -9.25 -7.57
C ALA A 154 -5.88 -8.51 -8.90
N PHE A 155 -4.71 -8.03 -9.31
CA PHE A 155 -4.54 -7.29 -10.56
C PHE A 155 -4.66 -8.19 -11.80
N GLN A 156 -4.17 -9.43 -11.74
CA GLN A 156 -4.33 -10.40 -12.82
C GLN A 156 -5.80 -10.69 -13.13
N ASN A 157 -6.60 -10.90 -12.08
CA ASN A 157 -8.00 -11.25 -12.23
C ASN A 157 -8.93 -10.04 -12.40
N GLY A 158 -8.47 -8.85 -11.97
CA GLY A 158 -9.27 -7.62 -12.04
C GLY A 158 -9.24 -6.91 -13.39
N LEU A 159 -8.17 -7.10 -14.17
CA LEU A 159 -7.97 -6.45 -15.47
C LEU A 159 -8.21 -7.44 -16.61
N SER A 160 -9.48 -7.76 -16.85
CA SER A 160 -9.89 -8.75 -17.86
C SER A 160 -9.56 -8.36 -19.31
N PHE A 161 -9.26 -7.08 -19.58
CA PHE A 161 -8.85 -6.61 -20.91
C PHE A 161 -7.35 -6.75 -21.19
N LEU A 162 -6.53 -7.01 -20.15
CA LEU A 162 -5.09 -7.23 -20.28
C LEU A 162 -4.76 -8.71 -20.05
N PRO A 163 -3.80 -9.28 -20.78
CA PRO A 163 -3.25 -10.57 -20.45
C PRO A 163 -2.68 -10.57 -19.01
N ALA A 164 -2.91 -11.65 -18.28
CA ALA A 164 -2.47 -11.78 -16.88
C ALA A 164 -0.96 -11.52 -16.70
N GLU A 165 -0.16 -11.92 -17.68
CA GLU A 165 1.29 -11.70 -17.69
C GLU A 165 1.65 -10.22 -17.78
N VAL A 166 0.94 -9.44 -18.60
CA VAL A 166 1.17 -8.00 -18.76
C VAL A 166 0.78 -7.25 -17.49
N SER A 167 -0.38 -7.59 -16.90
CA SER A 167 -0.82 -7.02 -15.63
C SER A 167 0.19 -7.26 -14.51
N SER A 168 0.71 -8.49 -14.42
CA SER A 168 1.74 -8.86 -13.45
C SER A 168 3.04 -8.12 -13.69
N PHE A 169 3.46 -7.98 -14.93
CA PHE A 169 4.69 -7.27 -15.29
C PHE A 169 4.63 -5.81 -14.89
N ILE A 170 3.53 -5.11 -15.22
CA ILE A 170 3.35 -3.69 -14.85
C ILE A 170 3.36 -3.53 -13.32
N LEU A 171 2.63 -4.39 -12.60
CA LEU A 171 2.62 -4.36 -11.14
C LEU A 171 4.00 -4.63 -10.55
N MET A 172 4.72 -5.62 -11.09
CA MET A 172 6.08 -5.94 -10.65
C MET A 172 7.03 -4.76 -10.85
N VAL A 173 6.94 -4.06 -11.97
CA VAL A 173 7.73 -2.83 -12.22
C VAL A 173 7.39 -1.76 -11.19
N CYS A 174 6.11 -1.52 -10.89
CA CYS A 174 5.71 -0.61 -9.83
C CYS A 174 6.33 -0.99 -8.48
N LEU A 175 6.23 -2.27 -8.10
CA LEU A 175 6.75 -2.77 -6.82
C LEU A 175 8.28 -2.70 -6.73
N VAL A 176 8.98 -2.91 -7.82
CA VAL A 176 10.45 -2.72 -7.89
C VAL A 176 10.81 -1.25 -7.63
N PHE A 177 10.06 -0.30 -8.19
CA PHE A 177 10.26 1.12 -7.91
C PHE A 177 9.94 1.46 -6.44
N PHE A 178 8.87 0.92 -5.87
CA PHE A 178 8.56 1.07 -4.45
C PHE A 178 9.67 0.54 -3.55
N ALA A 179 10.15 -0.69 -3.82
CA ALA A 179 11.27 -1.28 -3.09
C ALA A 179 12.56 -0.47 -3.25
N PHE A 180 12.84 0.01 -4.46
CA PHE A 180 14.00 0.84 -4.74
C PHE A 180 13.99 2.14 -3.94
N THR A 181 12.86 2.85 -3.92
CA THR A 181 12.72 4.11 -3.16
C THR A 181 12.78 3.89 -1.66
N THR A 182 12.21 2.78 -1.16
CA THR A 182 12.32 2.38 0.26
C THR A 182 13.78 2.15 0.65
N ILE A 183 14.56 1.40 -0.15
CA ILE A 183 15.98 1.16 0.10
C ILE A 183 16.81 2.45 0.06
N LEU A 184 16.39 3.44 -0.74
CA LEU A 184 17.06 4.75 -0.80
C LEU A 184 16.73 5.64 0.40
N GLY A 185 15.52 5.48 0.96
CA GLY A 185 15.05 6.27 2.11
C GLY A 185 15.61 5.78 3.45
N TRP A 186 15.89 4.49 3.53
CA TRP A 186 16.52 3.88 4.73
C TRP A 186 18.04 3.94 4.66
#